data_58b31df7fdaa020198a1777c0dbc0a69
#
_entry.id   58b31df7fdaa020198a1777c0dbc0a69
#
_cell.length_a   1.000
_cell.length_b   1.000
_cell.length_c   1.000
_cell.angle_alpha   90.00
_cell.angle_beta   90.00
_cell.angle_gamma   90.00
#
_symmetry.space_group_name_H-M   'P 1'
#
loop_
_entity.id
_entity.type
_entity.pdbx_description
1 polymer ?
#
loop_
_entity_poly.entity_id
_entity_poly.type
_entity_poly.pdbx_seq_one_letter_code
_entity_poly.pdbx_strand_id
1 'polypeptide(L)'
;MLLQSTLFKIVFYNSIAFFGIVFLPCLVSENATRKVVSLWAKVVIYLLQKLVGIKIDYSNHFIKKDQGYLIAANHQSIFETIFFLKEFDKVVYVIKKELKYIPFYGWYAIRLGNIFLDRKKRIESMRILSREVGQLIKNKYKVIIFPEGTRQDRYTIGNIKTGIFALQKELNNKVYPIYINSGHAWSRTGKIRNNNINIKVLSPLQIDFKKEEFLNSLTKAFVKENEKNKEHVSEKYI
;
A
#
# COMPACT_ATOMS: atom_id res chain seq x y z
N MET A 1 -6.25 24.34 -10.82
CA MET A 1 -5.78 23.39 -9.80
C MET A 1 -6.80 23.07 -8.70
N LEU A 2 -7.35 24.07 -8.00
CA LEU A 2 -8.33 23.79 -6.92
C LEU A 2 -9.61 23.10 -7.44
N LEU A 3 -10.15 23.60 -8.56
CA LEU A 3 -11.34 23.02 -9.21
C LEU A 3 -11.13 21.58 -9.66
N GLN A 4 -9.99 21.27 -10.27
CA GLN A 4 -9.65 19.92 -10.75
C GLN A 4 -9.51 18.90 -9.60
N SER A 5 -8.84 19.30 -8.50
CA SER A 5 -8.71 18.46 -7.33
C SER A 5 -10.05 18.23 -6.61
N THR A 6 -10.93 19.25 -6.60
CA THR A 6 -12.27 19.14 -6.04
C THR A 6 -13.14 18.22 -6.91
N LEU A 7 -13.13 18.40 -8.22
CA LEU A 7 -13.83 17.55 -9.18
C LEU A 7 -13.38 16.08 -9.01
N PHE A 8 -12.06 15.84 -8.97
CA PHE A 8 -11.55 14.49 -8.75
C PHE A 8 -12.06 13.90 -7.43
N LYS A 9 -12.07 14.64 -6.33
CA LYS A 9 -12.60 14.15 -5.05
C LYS A 9 -14.07 13.76 -5.13
N ILE A 10 -14.90 14.60 -5.76
CA ILE A 10 -16.31 14.30 -5.95
C ILE A 10 -16.45 12.99 -6.74
N VAL A 11 -15.76 12.87 -7.86
CA VAL A 11 -15.80 11.65 -8.69
C VAL A 11 -15.24 10.44 -7.91
N PHE A 12 -14.17 10.59 -7.15
CA PHE A 12 -13.57 9.54 -6.35
C PHE A 12 -14.54 8.99 -5.30
N TYR A 13 -15.16 9.85 -4.48
CA TYR A 13 -16.10 9.39 -3.45
C TYR A 13 -17.37 8.79 -4.06
N ASN A 14 -17.90 9.38 -5.13
CA ASN A 14 -19.03 8.81 -5.85
C ASN A 14 -18.70 7.46 -6.50
N SER A 15 -17.46 7.29 -7.00
CA SER A 15 -17.03 6.00 -7.56
C SER A 15 -16.97 4.89 -6.51
N ILE A 16 -16.58 5.20 -5.25
CA ILE A 16 -16.63 4.22 -4.15
C ILE A 16 -18.05 3.75 -3.90
N ALA A 17 -19.01 4.69 -3.82
CA ALA A 17 -20.42 4.36 -3.61
C ALA A 17 -20.98 3.57 -4.81
N PHE A 18 -20.75 4.05 -6.02
CA PHE A 18 -21.23 3.42 -7.25
C PHE A 18 -20.70 1.99 -7.40
N PHE A 19 -19.36 1.80 -7.38
CA PHE A 19 -18.78 0.47 -7.49
C PHE A 19 -19.14 -0.42 -6.30
N GLY A 20 -19.20 0.15 -5.09
CA GLY A 20 -19.58 -0.56 -3.88
C GLY A 20 -20.98 -1.13 -3.92
N ILE A 21 -21.95 -0.44 -4.56
CA ILE A 21 -23.34 -0.88 -4.66
C ILE A 21 -23.55 -1.75 -5.90
N VAL A 22 -23.16 -1.27 -7.08
CA VAL A 22 -23.44 -1.94 -8.36
C VAL A 22 -22.79 -3.32 -8.44
N PHE A 23 -21.60 -3.47 -7.86
CA PHE A 23 -20.84 -4.73 -7.91
C PHE A 23 -20.96 -5.57 -6.63
N LEU A 24 -21.93 -5.31 -5.75
CA LEU A 24 -22.24 -6.18 -4.61
C LEU A 24 -22.40 -7.67 -5.00
N PRO A 25 -23.05 -8.03 -6.12
CA PRO A 25 -23.16 -9.43 -6.52
C PRO A 25 -21.80 -10.11 -6.76
N CYS A 26 -20.75 -9.34 -7.10
CA CYS A 26 -19.41 -9.89 -7.32
C CYS A 26 -18.77 -10.43 -6.03
N LEU A 27 -19.29 -10.06 -4.85
CA LEU A 27 -18.82 -10.58 -3.56
C LEU A 27 -19.04 -12.09 -3.39
N VAL A 28 -19.84 -12.76 -4.21
CA VAL A 28 -19.98 -14.23 -4.20
C VAL A 28 -18.68 -14.94 -4.64
N SER A 29 -17.85 -14.30 -5.46
CA SER A 29 -16.59 -14.85 -5.98
C SER A 29 -15.41 -13.95 -5.68
N GLU A 30 -14.35 -14.51 -5.08
CA GLU A 30 -13.10 -13.78 -4.85
C GLU A 30 -12.49 -13.26 -6.15
N ASN A 31 -12.46 -14.07 -7.20
CA ASN A 31 -11.91 -13.68 -8.50
C ASN A 31 -12.71 -12.55 -9.14
N ALA A 32 -14.05 -12.59 -9.07
CA ALA A 32 -14.91 -11.50 -9.56
C ALA A 32 -14.65 -10.23 -8.77
N THR A 33 -14.60 -10.31 -7.45
CA THR A 33 -14.29 -9.18 -6.57
C THR A 33 -12.93 -8.56 -6.90
N ARG A 34 -11.90 -9.37 -7.09
CA ARG A 34 -10.54 -8.89 -7.47
C ARG A 34 -10.56 -8.14 -8.80
N LYS A 35 -11.24 -8.68 -9.82
CA LYS A 35 -11.36 -8.02 -11.13
C LYS A 35 -12.05 -6.67 -11.03
N VAL A 36 -13.16 -6.60 -10.30
CA VAL A 36 -13.93 -5.35 -10.11
C VAL A 36 -13.12 -4.32 -9.35
N VAL A 37 -12.49 -4.70 -8.24
CA VAL A 37 -11.69 -3.77 -7.42
C VAL A 37 -10.44 -3.30 -8.19
N SER A 38 -9.79 -4.18 -8.97
CA SER A 38 -8.68 -3.79 -9.84
C SER A 38 -9.15 -2.83 -10.95
N LEU A 39 -10.31 -3.08 -11.56
CA LEU A 39 -10.91 -2.16 -12.54
C LEU A 39 -11.19 -0.79 -11.91
N TRP A 40 -11.83 -0.76 -10.74
CA TRP A 40 -12.07 0.48 -10.00
C TRP A 40 -10.75 1.23 -9.74
N ALA A 41 -9.74 0.54 -9.26
CA ALA A 41 -8.43 1.14 -8.99
C ALA A 41 -7.79 1.72 -10.26
N LYS A 42 -7.90 1.02 -11.41
CA LYS A 42 -7.43 1.51 -12.71
C LYS A 42 -8.15 2.78 -13.13
N VAL A 43 -9.48 2.81 -12.98
CA VAL A 43 -10.32 3.99 -13.30
C VAL A 43 -9.92 5.17 -12.40
N VAL A 44 -9.78 4.96 -11.09
CA VAL A 44 -9.40 6.02 -10.15
C VAL A 44 -8.02 6.60 -10.48
N ILE A 45 -7.03 5.74 -10.75
CA ILE A 45 -5.68 6.18 -11.12
C ILE A 45 -5.70 6.94 -12.46
N TYR A 46 -6.44 6.45 -13.44
CA TYR A 46 -6.60 7.13 -14.72
C TYR A 46 -7.22 8.53 -14.55
N LEU A 47 -8.29 8.63 -13.77
CA LEU A 47 -8.95 9.91 -13.48
C LEU A 47 -8.05 10.87 -12.70
N LEU A 48 -7.27 10.37 -11.75
CA LEU A 48 -6.28 11.16 -11.02
C LEU A 48 -5.26 11.77 -11.98
N GLN A 49 -4.74 10.99 -12.91
CA GLN A 49 -3.78 11.45 -13.93
C GLN A 49 -4.43 12.44 -14.92
N LYS A 50 -5.65 12.17 -15.38
CA LYS A 50 -6.33 13.02 -16.39
C LYS A 50 -6.88 14.31 -15.82
N LEU A 51 -7.53 14.29 -14.66
CA LEU A 51 -8.19 15.47 -14.09
C LEU A 51 -7.20 16.34 -13.33
N VAL A 52 -6.26 15.75 -12.60
CA VAL A 52 -5.32 16.50 -11.75
C VAL A 52 -3.96 16.73 -12.44
N GLY A 53 -3.64 15.92 -13.44
CA GLY A 53 -2.36 16.01 -14.18
C GLY A 53 -1.19 15.34 -13.45
N ILE A 54 -1.45 14.48 -12.45
CA ILE A 54 -0.41 13.78 -11.71
C ILE A 54 0.26 12.76 -12.63
N LYS A 55 1.60 12.79 -12.69
CA LYS A 55 2.38 11.75 -13.36
C LYS A 55 2.83 10.72 -12.32
N ILE A 56 2.77 9.45 -12.69
CA ILE A 56 3.18 8.35 -11.84
C ILE A 56 4.35 7.65 -12.52
N ASP A 57 5.48 7.64 -11.83
CA ASP A 57 6.67 6.91 -12.23
C ASP A 57 6.81 5.67 -11.34
N TYR A 58 6.85 4.49 -11.96
CA TYR A 58 6.94 3.21 -11.27
C TYR A 58 8.13 2.41 -11.76
N SER A 59 9.06 2.15 -10.87
CA SER A 59 10.25 1.34 -11.14
C SER A 59 10.21 0.04 -10.32
N ASN A 60 10.18 -1.09 -11.05
CA ASN A 60 10.13 -2.43 -10.46
C ASN A 60 11.08 -3.38 -11.17
N HIS A 61 12.14 -3.79 -10.47
CA HIS A 61 13.12 -4.77 -10.96
C HIS A 61 13.09 -6.10 -10.18
N PHE A 62 12.30 -6.20 -9.11
CA PHE A 62 12.40 -7.31 -8.15
C PHE A 62 11.12 -8.13 -8.01
N ILE A 63 9.93 -7.53 -8.24
CA ILE A 63 8.65 -8.19 -8.01
C ILE A 63 8.09 -8.73 -9.32
N LYS A 64 7.95 -10.06 -9.41
CA LYS A 64 7.37 -10.77 -10.54
C LYS A 64 5.88 -11.05 -10.31
N LYS A 65 5.10 -11.17 -11.39
CA LYS A 65 3.63 -11.39 -11.30
C LYS A 65 3.26 -12.73 -10.69
N ASP A 66 3.99 -13.78 -11.02
CA ASP A 66 3.69 -15.18 -10.71
C ASP A 66 4.29 -15.68 -9.38
N GLN A 67 4.85 -14.80 -8.58
CA GLN A 67 5.46 -15.13 -7.28
C GLN A 67 4.76 -14.39 -6.14
N GLY A 68 4.84 -14.98 -4.93
CA GLY A 68 4.37 -14.35 -3.69
C GLY A 68 5.48 -13.56 -3.01
N TYR A 69 5.10 -12.46 -2.34
CA TYR A 69 6.07 -11.57 -1.70
C TYR A 69 5.55 -11.00 -0.39
N LEU A 70 6.46 -10.84 0.57
CA LEU A 70 6.26 -10.00 1.74
C LEU A 70 6.80 -8.60 1.43
N ILE A 71 5.92 -7.62 1.34
CA ILE A 71 6.25 -6.26 0.91
C ILE A 71 6.09 -5.30 2.08
N ALA A 72 7.12 -4.51 2.35
CA ALA A 72 7.08 -3.39 3.27
C ALA A 72 7.02 -2.08 2.49
N ALA A 73 5.91 -1.34 2.58
CA ALA A 73 5.78 -0.05 1.92
C ALA A 73 5.67 1.08 2.96
N ASN A 74 6.31 2.23 2.73
CA ASN A 74 6.03 3.41 3.53
C ASN A 74 4.61 3.91 3.25
N HIS A 75 4.02 4.67 4.17
CA HIS A 75 2.60 5.02 4.10
C HIS A 75 2.36 6.51 4.29
N GLN A 76 1.93 7.22 3.25
CA GLN A 76 1.66 8.65 3.28
C GLN A 76 0.22 9.02 2.84
N SER A 77 -0.45 8.13 2.08
CA SER A 77 -1.72 8.43 1.44
C SER A 77 -2.64 7.22 1.33
N ILE A 78 -3.86 7.42 0.88
CA ILE A 78 -4.73 6.33 0.40
C ILE A 78 -4.27 5.83 -0.99
N PHE A 79 -3.51 6.63 -1.71
CA PHE A 79 -3.03 6.33 -3.05
C PHE A 79 -2.30 4.99 -3.12
N GLU A 80 -1.44 4.67 -2.14
CA GLU A 80 -0.65 3.41 -2.15
C GLU A 80 -1.55 2.19 -2.21
N THR A 81 -2.65 2.20 -1.45
CA THR A 81 -3.58 1.08 -1.44
C THR A 81 -4.31 0.94 -2.78
N ILE A 82 -4.70 2.05 -3.41
CA ILE A 82 -5.33 2.05 -4.72
C ILE A 82 -4.32 1.61 -5.80
N PHE A 83 -3.09 2.11 -5.72
CA PHE A 83 -2.04 1.76 -6.68
C PHE A 83 -1.73 0.26 -6.68
N PHE A 84 -1.55 -0.35 -5.53
CA PHE A 84 -1.26 -1.78 -5.45
C PHE A 84 -2.43 -2.66 -5.90
N LEU A 85 -3.70 -2.23 -5.70
CA LEU A 85 -4.88 -2.91 -6.25
C LEU A 85 -4.93 -2.85 -7.78
N LYS A 86 -4.41 -1.79 -8.37
CA LYS A 86 -4.25 -1.66 -9.84
C LYS A 86 -3.10 -2.53 -10.35
N GLU A 87 -1.99 -2.54 -9.63
CA GLU A 87 -0.71 -3.09 -10.11
C GLU A 87 -0.61 -4.62 -9.95
N PHE A 88 -1.15 -5.16 -8.84
CA PHE A 88 -1.01 -6.57 -8.52
C PHE A 88 -2.37 -7.30 -8.56
N ASP A 89 -2.47 -8.36 -9.35
CA ASP A 89 -3.69 -9.16 -9.46
C ASP A 89 -4.05 -9.85 -8.14
N LYS A 90 -3.04 -10.35 -7.41
CA LYS A 90 -3.18 -11.01 -6.11
C LYS A 90 -2.48 -10.18 -5.03
N VAL A 91 -3.17 -9.17 -4.52
CA VAL A 91 -2.69 -8.33 -3.42
C VAL A 91 -3.60 -8.43 -2.22
N VAL A 92 -3.01 -8.47 -1.03
CA VAL A 92 -3.70 -8.38 0.26
C VAL A 92 -2.93 -7.46 1.20
N TYR A 93 -3.65 -6.85 2.13
CA TYR A 93 -3.11 -5.91 3.11
C TYR A 93 -3.26 -6.45 4.51
N VAL A 94 -2.27 -6.14 5.36
CA VAL A 94 -2.43 -6.27 6.81
C VAL A 94 -2.96 -4.94 7.34
N ILE A 95 -4.22 -4.93 7.75
CA ILE A 95 -4.97 -3.72 8.11
C ILE A 95 -5.53 -3.79 9.53
N LYS A 96 -5.98 -2.66 10.05
CA LYS A 96 -6.60 -2.58 11.38
C LYS A 96 -7.92 -3.33 11.41
N LYS A 97 -8.19 -4.06 12.50
CA LYS A 97 -9.43 -4.84 12.70
C LYS A 97 -10.70 -3.99 12.58
N GLU A 98 -10.66 -2.76 13.03
CA GLU A 98 -11.79 -1.85 13.03
C GLU A 98 -12.29 -1.52 11.62
N LEU A 99 -11.42 -1.58 10.63
CA LEU A 99 -11.77 -1.33 9.22
C LEU A 99 -12.72 -2.39 8.64
N LYS A 100 -12.83 -3.56 9.29
CA LYS A 100 -13.78 -4.61 8.91
C LYS A 100 -15.24 -4.14 8.98
N TYR A 101 -15.54 -3.20 9.87
CA TYR A 101 -16.91 -2.74 10.15
C TYR A 101 -17.34 -1.55 9.31
N ILE A 102 -16.48 -1.02 8.45
CA ILE A 102 -16.84 0.06 7.52
C ILE A 102 -17.72 -0.53 6.41
N PRO A 103 -18.98 -0.06 6.24
CA PRO A 103 -19.85 -0.52 5.18
C PRO A 103 -19.19 -0.46 3.80
N PHE A 104 -19.52 -1.40 2.94
CA PHE A 104 -18.92 -1.63 1.62
C PHE A 104 -17.41 -1.95 1.70
N TYR A 105 -16.58 -1.04 2.23
CA TYR A 105 -15.13 -1.25 2.33
C TYR A 105 -14.79 -2.56 3.06
N GLY A 106 -15.38 -2.79 4.24
CA GLY A 106 -15.14 -3.98 5.04
C GLY A 106 -15.54 -5.26 4.30
N TRP A 107 -16.67 -5.27 3.63
CA TRP A 107 -17.17 -6.44 2.87
C TRP A 107 -16.21 -6.81 1.73
N TYR A 108 -15.81 -5.84 0.93
CA TYR A 108 -14.81 -6.04 -0.13
C TYR A 108 -13.45 -6.45 0.44
N ALA A 109 -13.01 -5.79 1.53
CA ALA A 109 -11.73 -6.10 2.17
C ALA A 109 -11.69 -7.53 2.73
N ILE A 110 -12.80 -8.03 3.32
CA ILE A 110 -12.93 -9.42 3.76
C ILE A 110 -12.86 -10.35 2.55
N ARG A 111 -13.63 -10.07 1.51
CA ARG A 111 -13.71 -10.95 0.33
C ARG A 111 -12.39 -11.03 -0.43
N LEU A 112 -11.60 -9.96 -0.42
CA LEU A 112 -10.24 -9.94 -0.98
C LEU A 112 -9.21 -10.71 -0.14
N GLY A 113 -9.59 -11.22 1.04
CA GLY A 113 -8.70 -11.96 1.92
C GLY A 113 -7.71 -11.09 2.70
N ASN A 114 -8.03 -9.81 2.92
CA ASN A 114 -7.17 -8.94 3.75
C ASN A 114 -7.11 -9.44 5.18
N ILE A 115 -5.93 -9.31 5.80
CA ILE A 115 -5.68 -9.75 7.17
C ILE A 115 -6.01 -8.62 8.14
N PHE A 116 -6.97 -8.88 9.04
CA PHE A 116 -7.42 -7.91 10.04
C PHE A 116 -6.69 -8.11 11.36
N LEU A 117 -5.74 -7.20 11.66
CA LEU A 117 -4.87 -7.30 12.83
C LEU A 117 -5.49 -6.59 14.04
N ASP A 118 -5.70 -7.35 15.11
CA ASP A 118 -6.00 -6.81 16.44
C ASP A 118 -4.68 -6.46 17.15
N ARG A 119 -4.35 -5.18 17.22
CA ARG A 119 -3.09 -4.71 17.80
C ARG A 119 -3.01 -4.84 19.31
N LYS A 120 -4.13 -5.13 19.98
CA LYS A 120 -4.17 -5.31 21.46
C LYS A 120 -3.67 -6.71 21.84
N LYS A 121 -3.87 -7.72 20.98
CA LYS A 121 -3.48 -9.11 21.21
C LYS A 121 -2.15 -9.46 20.55
N ARG A 122 -1.03 -8.96 21.09
CA ARG A 122 0.28 -8.98 20.42
C ARG A 122 0.80 -10.36 20.00
N ILE A 123 0.87 -11.33 20.91
CA ILE A 123 1.54 -12.63 20.67
C ILE A 123 0.66 -13.56 19.84
N GLU A 124 -0.60 -13.74 20.25
CA GLU A 124 -1.56 -14.58 19.55
C GLU A 124 -1.80 -14.09 18.12
N SER A 125 -1.94 -12.76 17.95
CA SER A 125 -2.10 -12.14 16.64
C SER A 125 -0.90 -12.36 15.73
N MET A 126 0.33 -12.44 16.26
CA MET A 126 1.53 -12.68 15.45
C MET A 126 1.57 -14.10 14.89
N ARG A 127 1.26 -15.13 15.68
CA ARG A 127 1.24 -16.51 15.20
C ARG A 127 0.20 -16.74 14.11
N ILE A 128 -1.00 -16.16 14.28
CA ILE A 128 -2.06 -16.21 13.27
C ILE A 128 -1.59 -15.47 12.01
N LEU A 129 -1.06 -14.27 12.18
CA LEU A 129 -0.56 -13.45 11.08
C LEU A 129 0.52 -14.17 10.27
N SER A 130 1.52 -14.75 10.92
CA SER A 130 2.60 -15.48 10.24
C SER A 130 2.07 -16.66 9.42
N ARG A 131 1.17 -17.44 9.99
CA ARG A 131 0.57 -18.57 9.27
C ARG A 131 -0.21 -18.11 8.03
N GLU A 132 -1.06 -17.09 8.18
CA GLU A 132 -1.86 -16.57 7.08
C GLU A 132 -0.98 -15.94 5.99
N VAL A 133 0.00 -15.12 6.38
CA VAL A 133 0.95 -14.50 5.45
C VAL A 133 1.76 -15.56 4.71
N GLY A 134 2.24 -16.60 5.40
CA GLY A 134 2.99 -17.69 4.79
C GLY A 134 2.16 -18.46 3.75
N GLN A 135 0.88 -18.75 4.04
CA GLN A 135 -0.03 -19.38 3.09
C GLN A 135 -0.30 -18.50 1.86
N LEU A 136 -0.52 -17.21 2.09
CA LEU A 136 -0.76 -16.25 1.00
C LEU A 136 0.46 -16.13 0.07
N ILE A 137 1.67 -16.03 0.62
CA ILE A 137 2.91 -15.98 -0.19
C ILE A 137 3.06 -17.25 -1.03
N LYS A 138 2.84 -18.46 -0.45
CA LYS A 138 2.85 -19.73 -1.19
C LYS A 138 1.83 -19.75 -2.33
N ASN A 139 0.68 -19.10 -2.16
CA ASN A 139 -0.38 -18.94 -3.15
C ASN A 139 -0.16 -17.74 -4.10
N LYS A 140 1.07 -17.20 -4.15
CA LYS A 140 1.52 -16.15 -5.06
C LYS A 140 0.90 -14.75 -4.78
N TYR A 141 0.42 -14.52 -3.56
CA TYR A 141 -0.08 -13.20 -3.16
C TYR A 141 1.07 -12.24 -2.80
N LYS A 142 0.88 -10.96 -3.11
CA LYS A 142 1.69 -9.85 -2.63
C LYS A 142 1.07 -9.38 -1.33
N VAL A 143 1.71 -9.69 -0.21
CA VAL A 143 1.24 -9.26 1.12
C VAL A 143 1.88 -7.93 1.47
N ILE A 144 1.06 -6.88 1.50
CA ILE A 144 1.51 -5.51 1.77
C ILE A 144 1.37 -5.20 3.26
N ILE A 145 2.45 -4.76 3.86
CA ILE A 145 2.48 -4.25 5.22
C ILE A 145 3.00 -2.82 5.18
N PHE A 146 2.32 -1.93 5.88
CA PHE A 146 2.78 -0.58 6.17
C PHE A 146 3.41 -0.59 7.57
N PRO A 147 4.75 -0.75 7.68
CA PRO A 147 5.39 -1.02 8.97
C PRO A 147 5.37 0.17 9.92
N GLU A 148 5.11 1.37 9.45
CA GLU A 148 4.88 2.56 10.26
C GLU A 148 3.56 2.49 11.06
N GLY A 149 2.61 1.71 10.57
CA GLY A 149 1.31 1.47 11.20
C GLY A 149 0.31 2.62 11.12
N THR A 150 0.69 3.75 10.55
CA THR A 150 -0.19 4.91 10.27
C THR A 150 0.42 5.74 9.15
N ARG A 151 -0.43 6.55 8.48
CA ARG A 151 0.04 7.46 7.44
C ARG A 151 0.90 8.56 8.02
N GLN A 152 2.02 8.84 7.36
CA GLN A 152 2.95 9.92 7.70
C GLN A 152 2.67 11.16 6.84
N ASP A 153 3.19 12.29 7.28
CA ASP A 153 3.20 13.49 6.46
C ASP A 153 4.24 13.37 5.32
N ARG A 154 4.09 14.21 4.30
CA ARG A 154 5.06 14.27 3.21
C ARG A 154 6.47 14.50 3.76
N TYR A 155 7.47 13.90 3.13
CA TYR A 155 8.87 13.94 3.53
C TYR A 155 9.20 13.32 4.90
N THR A 156 8.25 12.65 5.53
CA THR A 156 8.46 11.99 6.82
C THR A 156 8.42 10.48 6.63
N ILE A 157 9.40 9.79 7.21
CA ILE A 157 9.40 8.36 7.41
C ILE A 157 9.18 8.11 8.90
N GLY A 158 8.12 7.39 9.23
CA GLY A 158 7.77 7.09 10.61
C GLY A 158 8.58 5.93 11.19
N ASN A 159 8.44 5.72 12.49
CA ASN A 159 9.10 4.61 13.17
C ASN A 159 8.60 3.26 12.67
N ILE A 160 9.52 2.41 12.22
CA ILE A 160 9.25 1.06 11.75
C ILE A 160 8.92 0.15 12.93
N LYS A 161 7.74 -0.46 12.92
CA LYS A 161 7.31 -1.39 13.96
C LYS A 161 7.99 -2.75 13.79
N THR A 162 8.30 -3.39 14.91
CA THR A 162 9.06 -4.67 14.95
C THR A 162 8.32 -5.85 14.37
N GLY A 163 7.01 -5.76 14.14
CA GLY A 163 6.19 -6.84 13.61
C GLY A 163 6.62 -7.34 12.24
N ILE A 164 7.14 -6.45 11.36
CA ILE A 164 7.65 -6.85 10.04
C ILE A 164 8.91 -7.71 10.15
N PHE A 165 9.80 -7.42 11.11
CA PHE A 165 10.97 -8.25 11.39
C PHE A 165 10.56 -9.63 11.93
N ALA A 166 9.61 -9.67 12.88
CA ALA A 166 9.10 -10.93 13.42
C ALA A 166 8.53 -11.83 12.31
N LEU A 167 7.76 -11.26 11.38
CA LEU A 167 7.26 -12.00 10.21
C LEU A 167 8.38 -12.51 9.31
N GLN A 168 9.38 -11.68 9.01
CA GLN A 168 10.53 -12.11 8.21
C GLN A 168 11.22 -13.32 8.83
N LYS A 169 11.50 -13.24 10.14
CA LYS A 169 12.19 -14.32 10.88
C LYS A 169 11.38 -15.60 10.89
N GLU A 170 10.09 -15.52 11.25
CA GLU A 170 9.24 -16.69 11.38
C GLU A 170 8.96 -17.38 10.03
N LEU A 171 8.82 -16.60 8.97
CA LEU A 171 8.58 -17.12 7.62
C LEU A 171 9.87 -17.49 6.87
N ASN A 172 11.03 -17.15 7.40
CA ASN A 172 12.32 -17.25 6.70
C ASN A 172 12.25 -16.70 5.26
N ASN A 173 11.66 -15.51 5.10
CA ASN A 173 11.34 -14.93 3.80
C ASN A 173 11.93 -13.52 3.67
N LYS A 174 12.37 -13.16 2.46
CA LYS A 174 12.87 -11.80 2.17
C LYS A 174 11.73 -10.80 2.25
N VAL A 175 12.03 -9.61 2.78
CA VAL A 175 11.13 -8.44 2.74
C VAL A 175 11.55 -7.54 1.58
N TYR A 176 10.58 -7.15 0.77
CA TYR A 176 10.77 -6.27 -0.39
C TYR A 176 10.28 -4.85 -0.04
N PRO A 177 11.20 -3.89 0.19
CA PRO A 177 10.79 -2.53 0.47
C PRO A 177 10.25 -1.85 -0.79
N ILE A 178 9.15 -1.09 -0.65
CA ILE A 178 8.66 -0.19 -1.69
C ILE A 178 8.57 1.22 -1.11
N TYR A 179 9.31 2.15 -1.72
CA TYR A 179 9.22 3.56 -1.37
C TYR A 179 8.23 4.28 -2.29
N ILE A 180 7.39 5.15 -1.71
CA ILE A 180 6.37 5.91 -2.42
C ILE A 180 6.31 7.32 -1.82
N ASN A 181 6.41 8.36 -2.67
CA ASN A 181 6.32 9.76 -2.24
C ASN A 181 4.92 10.36 -2.43
N SER A 182 3.88 9.55 -2.35
CA SER A 182 2.49 9.95 -2.66
C SER A 182 1.95 11.13 -1.85
N GLY A 183 2.45 11.35 -0.63
CA GLY A 183 2.05 12.46 0.23
C GLY A 183 2.25 13.86 -0.38
N HIS A 184 3.08 13.95 -1.42
CA HIS A 184 3.27 15.18 -2.20
C HIS A 184 2.07 15.51 -3.06
N ALA A 185 1.51 14.49 -3.70
CA ALA A 185 0.41 14.63 -4.64
C ALA A 185 -0.95 14.43 -3.95
N TRP A 186 -1.03 13.48 -3.04
CA TRP A 186 -2.24 13.18 -2.28
C TRP A 186 -1.90 12.97 -0.81
N SER A 187 -2.06 14.02 0.00
CA SER A 187 -1.66 13.99 1.41
C SER A 187 -2.58 13.09 2.25
N ARG A 188 -2.10 12.72 3.45
CA ARG A 188 -2.90 11.96 4.43
C ARG A 188 -4.20 12.64 4.83
N THR A 189 -4.27 13.98 4.75
CA THR A 189 -5.46 14.80 5.04
C THR A 189 -6.40 14.94 3.84
N GLY A 190 -6.11 14.27 2.71
CA GLY A 190 -6.91 14.32 1.50
C GLY A 190 -6.68 15.57 0.62
N LYS A 191 -5.69 16.40 0.90
CA LYS A 191 -5.31 17.48 -0.02
C LYS A 191 -4.63 16.89 -1.25
N ILE A 192 -5.07 17.28 -2.45
CA ILE A 192 -4.54 16.80 -3.73
C ILE A 192 -3.88 17.97 -4.46
N ARG A 193 -2.70 17.70 -5.03
CA ARG A 193 -1.87 18.64 -5.77
C ARG A 193 -1.34 17.98 -7.04
N ASN A 194 -1.09 18.78 -8.07
CA ASN A 194 -0.44 18.30 -9.30
C ASN A 194 1.07 18.16 -9.08
N ASN A 195 1.46 17.12 -8.37
CA ASN A 195 2.85 16.71 -8.16
C ASN A 195 3.06 15.27 -8.62
N ASN A 196 4.24 14.96 -9.11
CA ASN A 196 4.57 13.61 -9.55
C ASN A 196 4.65 12.65 -8.36
N ILE A 197 4.22 11.41 -8.60
CA ILE A 197 4.36 10.32 -7.65
C ILE A 197 5.41 9.35 -8.18
N ASN A 198 6.46 9.15 -7.40
CA ASN A 198 7.51 8.18 -7.67
C ASN A 198 7.33 6.96 -6.77
N ILE A 199 7.32 5.78 -7.38
CA ILE A 199 7.17 4.50 -6.71
C ILE A 199 8.36 3.64 -7.10
N LYS A 200 9.12 3.19 -6.12
CA LYS A 200 10.34 2.43 -6.36
C LYS A 200 10.39 1.18 -5.53
N VAL A 201 10.50 0.04 -6.19
CA VAL A 201 10.80 -1.23 -5.54
C VAL A 201 12.30 -1.27 -5.28
N LEU A 202 12.66 -1.41 -4.01
CA LEU A 202 14.05 -1.42 -3.56
C LEU A 202 14.57 -2.85 -3.45
N SER A 203 15.90 -2.99 -3.31
CA SER A 203 16.53 -4.29 -3.12
C SER A 203 15.97 -5.02 -1.90
N PRO A 204 15.69 -6.32 -2.00
CA PRO A 204 15.15 -7.09 -0.88
C PRO A 204 16.14 -7.14 0.29
N LEU A 205 15.61 -7.07 1.50
CA LEU A 205 16.40 -7.17 2.72
C LEU A 205 16.83 -8.62 2.96
N GLN A 206 18.05 -8.79 3.47
CA GLN A 206 18.61 -10.10 3.78
C GLN A 206 17.88 -10.74 4.97
N ILE A 207 17.84 -12.08 4.97
CA ILE A 207 17.12 -12.86 5.98
C ILE A 207 17.92 -12.93 7.29
N ASP A 208 19.25 -12.89 7.19
CA ASP A 208 20.15 -13.14 8.32
C ASP A 208 20.38 -11.94 9.26
N PHE A 209 19.78 -10.80 8.93
CA PHE A 209 19.90 -9.60 9.76
C PHE A 209 19.40 -9.83 11.19
N LYS A 210 20.13 -9.27 12.16
CA LYS A 210 19.62 -9.08 13.52
C LYS A 210 18.51 -8.02 13.51
N LYS A 211 17.68 -8.00 14.55
CA LYS A 211 16.50 -7.11 14.64
C LYS A 211 16.85 -5.65 14.38
N GLU A 212 17.86 -5.13 15.05
CA GLU A 212 18.26 -3.72 14.92
C GLU A 212 18.80 -3.42 13.53
N GLU A 213 19.64 -4.31 13.02
CA GLU A 213 20.18 -4.19 11.67
C GLU A 213 19.09 -4.17 10.61
N PHE A 214 18.09 -5.07 10.71
CA PHE A 214 16.96 -5.12 9.81
C PHE A 214 16.15 -3.81 9.85
N LEU A 215 15.78 -3.34 11.06
CA LEU A 215 14.98 -2.13 11.22
C LEU A 215 15.73 -0.89 10.71
N ASN A 216 17.02 -0.80 11.01
CA ASN A 216 17.89 0.27 10.53
C ASN A 216 18.05 0.24 9.01
N SER A 217 18.22 -0.94 8.41
CA SER A 217 18.35 -1.10 6.95
C SER A 217 17.07 -0.71 6.23
N LEU A 218 15.90 -1.12 6.73
CA LEU A 218 14.61 -0.73 6.17
C LEU A 218 14.38 0.78 6.28
N THR A 219 14.66 1.36 7.44
CA THR A 219 14.55 2.80 7.68
C THR A 219 15.48 3.59 6.76
N LYS A 220 16.76 3.21 6.70
CA LYS A 220 17.76 3.85 5.82
C LYS A 220 17.35 3.78 4.35
N ALA A 221 16.81 2.65 3.90
CA ALA A 221 16.34 2.49 2.52
C ALA A 221 15.24 3.50 2.18
N PHE A 222 14.25 3.67 3.07
CA PHE A 222 13.19 4.67 2.88
C PHE A 222 13.69 6.11 2.99
N VAL A 223 14.53 6.41 3.98
CA VAL A 223 15.09 7.76 4.19
C VAL A 223 15.92 8.19 2.99
N LYS A 224 16.81 7.34 2.48
CA LYS A 224 17.63 7.61 1.31
C LYS A 224 16.81 8.02 0.07
N GLU A 225 15.72 7.29 -0.22
CA GLU A 225 14.86 7.63 -1.35
C GLU A 225 14.00 8.87 -1.06
N ASN A 226 13.64 9.10 0.20
CA ASN A 226 12.90 10.30 0.61
C ASN A 226 13.74 11.57 0.46
N GLU A 227 15.02 11.53 0.79
CA GLU A 227 15.95 12.65 0.62
C GLU A 227 16.17 13.00 -0.84
N LYS A 228 16.41 12.01 -1.70
CA LYS A 228 16.50 12.23 -3.17
C LYS A 228 15.26 12.92 -3.74
N ASN A 229 14.08 12.56 -3.25
CA ASN A 229 12.84 13.20 -3.71
C ASN A 229 12.66 14.63 -3.16
N LYS A 230 13.26 14.98 -2.02
CA LYS A 230 13.28 16.35 -1.50
C LYS A 230 14.14 17.25 -2.37
N GLU A 231 15.33 16.79 -2.72
CA GLU A 231 16.30 17.54 -3.56
C GLU A 231 15.72 17.85 -4.95
N HIS A 232 15.13 16.85 -5.62
CA HIS A 232 14.49 17.05 -6.92
C HIS A 232 13.31 18.04 -6.92
N VAL A 233 12.65 18.23 -5.77
CA VAL A 233 11.57 19.19 -5.65
C VAL A 233 12.12 20.60 -5.41
N SER A 234 13.20 20.76 -4.64
CA SER A 234 13.84 22.07 -4.42
C SER A 234 14.47 22.64 -5.69
N GLU A 235 15.12 21.81 -6.51
CA GLU A 235 15.69 22.24 -7.81
C GLU A 235 14.65 22.69 -8.84
N LYS A 236 13.40 22.27 -8.73
CA LYS A 236 12.32 22.62 -9.67
C LYS A 236 11.64 23.94 -9.35
N TYR A 237 11.95 24.55 -8.21
CA TYR A 237 11.37 25.81 -7.73
C TYR A 237 12.42 26.93 -7.53
N ILE A 238 13.67 26.69 -7.96
CA ILE A 238 14.72 27.69 -8.17
C ILE A 238 14.81 27.98 -9.66
#